data_2561207c62d4f29dbae438b1a507ccd1
#
_entry.id   2561207c62d4f29dbae438b1a507ccd1
#
_cell.length_a   1.000
_cell.length_b   1.000
_cell.length_c   1.000
_cell.angle_alpha   90.00
_cell.angle_beta   90.00
_cell.angle_gamma   90.00
#
_symmetry.space_group_name_H-M   'P 1'
#
loop_
_entity.id
_entity.type
_entity.pdbx_description
1 polymer ?
#
loop_
_entity_poly.entity_id
_entity_poly.type
_entity_poly.pdbx_seq_one_letter_code
_entity_poly.pdbx_strand_id
1 'polypeptide(L)'
;MAKLSGSGVRLKPNLRDAHVRLKPDLREANVGLKPDLRVMTTANYLPLDVIAVGAHPDDVEIACGGTLAALVEAGYKVGIIDLTDGEPTPLSPGPDVRMAEAKAAGEALGIHLRTLLHLSNRRLFDSFEARVKLAVEFRKHKPKLVIGLGDRTPMASPDHYQAMQITDAAVFYSRLTKWDDQFDHVPPHIIGRQLYFMLGNPLASAPSPGGQIIVDISSALSKKLAAIRCYKTQFPAEKESLFERVDAADRYLGRSAGVVAAEMLISPRPVVTHDLMKSLFE
;
A
#
# COMPACT_ATOMS: atom_id res chain seq x y z
N MET A 1 44.78 -27.18 51.60
CA MET A 1 44.56 -28.57 52.12
C MET A 1 43.32 -29.06 51.45
N ALA A 2 43.51 -29.88 50.52
CA ALA A 2 43.23 -31.33 50.44
C ALA A 2 41.73 -31.61 50.18
N LYS A 3 41.25 -32.43 49.27
CA LYS A 3 41.85 -33.49 48.45
C LYS A 3 40.84 -33.82 47.31
N LEU A 4 41.37 -34.20 46.24
CA LEU A 4 40.82 -34.91 45.07
C LEU A 4 40.18 -36.27 45.44
N SER A 5 39.15 -36.68 44.67
CA SER A 5 38.97 -38.06 44.12
C SER A 5 37.69 -38.02 43.28
N GLY A 6 37.62 -38.43 42.07
CA GLY A 6 38.28 -39.47 41.35
C GLY A 6 37.24 -40.37 40.73
N SER A 7 37.26 -40.40 39.37
CA SER A 7 37.00 -41.55 38.50
C SER A 7 35.57 -42.03 38.22
N GLY A 8 35.32 -42.23 36.93
CA GLY A 8 34.41 -43.24 36.48
C GLY A 8 33.90 -43.07 35.04
N VAL A 9 34.81 -43.07 34.07
CA VAL A 9 34.48 -43.28 32.66
C VAL A 9 33.97 -44.70 32.46
N ARG A 10 32.78 -44.90 31.92
CA ARG A 10 32.39 -46.17 31.28
C ARG A 10 31.96 -45.97 29.88
N LEU A 11 32.67 -46.62 29.00
CA LEU A 11 32.53 -46.73 27.57
C LEU A 11 31.28 -47.53 27.16
N LYS A 12 30.78 -47.21 26.01
CA LYS A 12 29.66 -47.80 25.27
C LYS A 12 29.88 -49.27 24.95
N PRO A 13 28.82 -50.01 24.65
CA PRO A 13 28.90 -51.15 23.73
C PRO A 13 28.35 -50.77 22.35
N ASN A 14 29.07 -51.34 21.36
CA ASN A 14 28.81 -51.40 19.93
C ASN A 14 27.45 -52.03 19.62
N LEU A 15 26.72 -51.39 18.72
CA LEU A 15 25.61 -52.00 17.97
C LEU A 15 26.05 -52.19 16.52
N ARG A 16 26.58 -53.36 16.24
CA ARG A 16 26.55 -54.00 14.91
C ARG A 16 25.66 -55.20 15.03
N ASP A 17 24.86 -55.44 13.97
CA ASP A 17 24.03 -56.60 13.68
C ASP A 17 22.59 -56.55 14.21
N ALA A 18 21.72 -55.97 13.37
CA ALA A 18 20.33 -56.40 13.26
C ALA A 18 19.97 -56.47 11.77
N HIS A 19 20.10 -57.64 11.20
CA HIS A 19 19.50 -57.97 9.89
C HIS A 19 17.99 -57.87 9.99
N VAL A 20 17.38 -56.87 9.33
CA VAL A 20 15.96 -56.86 9.07
C VAL A 20 15.72 -57.44 7.68
N ARG A 21 15.08 -58.60 7.66
CA ARG A 21 14.57 -59.28 6.45
C ARG A 21 13.53 -58.42 5.76
N LEU A 22 13.79 -58.06 4.50
CA LEU A 22 12.81 -57.58 3.56
C LEU A 22 11.83 -58.69 3.21
N LYS A 23 10.52 -58.47 3.38
CA LYS A 23 9.47 -59.26 2.77
C LYS A 23 9.13 -58.68 1.41
N PRO A 24 8.85 -59.55 0.41
CA PRO A 24 8.53 -59.09 -0.94
C PRO A 24 7.02 -58.85 -1.13
N ASP A 25 6.74 -58.09 -2.21
CA ASP A 25 5.47 -57.99 -2.92
C ASP A 25 4.30 -57.28 -2.25
N LEU A 26 4.13 -56.03 -2.71
CA LEU A 26 2.83 -55.48 -3.04
C LEU A 26 2.97 -54.68 -4.35
N ARG A 27 2.98 -55.42 -5.46
CA ARG A 27 2.57 -54.85 -6.76
C ARG A 27 1.05 -54.81 -6.79
N GLU A 28 0.53 -53.71 -7.32
CA GLU A 28 -0.89 -53.42 -7.60
C GLU A 28 -1.65 -52.74 -6.48
N ALA A 29 -1.57 -51.40 -6.46
CA ALA A 29 -2.69 -50.55 -6.09
C ALA A 29 -2.54 -49.17 -6.68
N ASN A 30 -3.41 -48.88 -7.59
CA ASN A 30 -3.94 -47.59 -7.96
C ASN A 30 -2.95 -46.49 -8.40
N VAL A 31 -2.84 -46.33 -9.68
CA VAL A 31 -2.63 -45.04 -10.32
C VAL A 31 -3.80 -44.14 -9.93
N GLY A 32 -3.68 -43.52 -8.75
CA GLY A 32 -4.52 -42.41 -8.35
C GLY A 32 -4.21 -41.27 -9.28
N LEU A 33 -5.20 -40.91 -10.09
CA LEU A 33 -5.27 -39.68 -10.87
C LEU A 33 -4.75 -38.54 -10.00
N LYS A 34 -3.65 -37.90 -10.44
CA LYS A 34 -3.26 -36.59 -9.92
C LYS A 34 -4.50 -35.71 -9.99
N PRO A 35 -4.86 -35.00 -8.91
CA PRO A 35 -5.95 -34.06 -9.05
C PRO A 35 -5.59 -33.12 -10.19
N ASP A 36 -6.48 -33.02 -11.16
CA ASP A 36 -6.44 -32.05 -12.22
C ASP A 36 -5.99 -30.72 -11.59
N LEU A 37 -4.85 -30.22 -12.03
CA LEU A 37 -4.52 -28.82 -11.86
C LEU A 37 -5.62 -28.06 -12.58
N ARG A 38 -6.69 -27.76 -11.84
CA ARG A 38 -7.66 -26.76 -12.32
C ARG A 38 -6.81 -25.54 -12.59
N VAL A 39 -6.65 -25.23 -13.85
CA VAL A 39 -6.23 -23.92 -14.33
C VAL A 39 -7.25 -22.99 -13.71
N MET A 40 -6.91 -22.41 -12.55
CA MET A 40 -7.71 -21.34 -11.97
C MET A 40 -7.70 -20.26 -13.03
N THR A 41 -8.84 -20.08 -13.67
CA THR A 41 -9.06 -18.96 -14.58
C THR A 41 -8.64 -17.72 -13.82
N THR A 42 -7.58 -17.07 -14.29
CA THR A 42 -7.14 -15.77 -13.74
C THR A 42 -8.34 -14.86 -13.86
N ALA A 43 -8.98 -14.55 -12.74
CA ALA A 43 -10.02 -13.56 -12.72
C ALA A 43 -9.47 -12.32 -13.44
N ASN A 44 -10.23 -11.75 -14.38
CA ASN A 44 -9.80 -10.58 -15.14
C ASN A 44 -9.84 -9.36 -14.20
N TYR A 45 -8.81 -9.21 -13.38
CA TYR A 45 -8.62 -7.99 -12.58
C TYR A 45 -8.21 -6.84 -13.50
N LEU A 46 -8.71 -5.64 -13.20
CA LEU A 46 -8.31 -4.43 -13.91
C LEU A 46 -6.82 -4.11 -13.63
N PRO A 47 -5.91 -4.18 -14.62
CA PRO A 47 -4.54 -3.74 -14.42
C PRO A 47 -4.51 -2.22 -14.22
N LEU A 48 -3.69 -1.76 -13.25
CA LEU A 48 -3.52 -0.35 -12.92
C LEU A 48 -2.06 0.07 -13.12
N ASP A 49 -1.84 1.32 -13.52
CA ASP A 49 -0.50 1.89 -13.56
C ASP A 49 -0.09 2.38 -12.17
N VAL A 50 -1.03 2.95 -11.42
CA VAL A 50 -0.80 3.55 -10.10
C VAL A 50 -1.87 3.11 -9.11
N ILE A 51 -1.45 2.77 -7.91
CA ILE A 51 -2.34 2.60 -6.74
C ILE A 51 -1.87 3.56 -5.65
N ALA A 52 -2.79 4.39 -5.15
CA ALA A 52 -2.60 5.13 -3.91
C ALA A 52 -3.26 4.40 -2.74
N VAL A 53 -2.61 4.42 -1.57
CA VAL A 53 -3.07 3.73 -0.36
C VAL A 53 -3.25 4.73 0.77
N GLY A 54 -4.48 4.86 1.28
CA GLY A 54 -4.83 5.64 2.46
C GLY A 54 -5.15 4.76 3.67
N ALA A 55 -4.98 5.28 4.87
CA ALA A 55 -5.47 4.64 6.08
C ALA A 55 -7.01 4.72 6.12
N HIS A 56 -7.54 5.88 5.75
CA HIS A 56 -8.96 6.22 5.74
C HIS A 56 -9.38 6.83 4.41
N PRO A 57 -10.67 6.75 4.05
CA PRO A 57 -11.21 7.51 2.93
C PRO A 57 -11.10 9.01 3.24
N ASP A 58 -10.43 9.77 2.44
CA ASP A 58 -10.08 11.20 2.40
C ASP A 58 -8.57 11.49 2.47
N ASP A 59 -7.75 10.61 3.06
CA ASP A 59 -6.29 10.81 3.18
C ASP A 59 -5.64 11.09 1.83
N VAL A 60 -5.96 10.27 0.85
CA VAL A 60 -5.37 10.32 -0.49
C VAL A 60 -5.80 11.57 -1.25
N GLU A 61 -7.07 11.93 -1.15
CA GLU A 61 -7.62 13.12 -1.81
C GLU A 61 -6.98 14.40 -1.29
N ILE A 62 -6.80 14.49 0.03
CA ILE A 62 -6.18 15.65 0.67
C ILE A 62 -4.70 15.77 0.28
N ALA A 63 -3.99 14.65 0.29
CA ALA A 63 -2.54 14.66 0.18
C ALA A 63 -2.01 14.64 -1.26
N CYS A 64 -2.65 13.85 -2.15
CA CYS A 64 -2.18 13.65 -3.53
C CYS A 64 -3.31 13.49 -4.55
N GLY A 65 -4.53 13.94 -4.24
CA GLY A 65 -5.69 13.83 -5.13
C GLY A 65 -5.48 14.56 -6.46
N GLY A 66 -4.80 15.69 -6.46
CA GLY A 66 -4.45 16.43 -7.67
C GLY A 66 -3.49 15.64 -8.57
N THR A 67 -2.49 15.00 -7.97
CA THR A 67 -1.56 14.11 -8.69
C THR A 67 -2.32 12.95 -9.35
N LEU A 68 -3.25 12.31 -8.61
CA LEU A 68 -4.02 11.21 -9.18
C LEU A 68 -4.91 11.65 -10.33
N ALA A 69 -5.57 12.80 -10.20
CA ALA A 69 -6.40 13.36 -11.28
C ALA A 69 -5.55 13.75 -12.50
N ALA A 70 -4.37 14.33 -12.30
CA ALA A 70 -3.45 14.65 -13.40
C ALA A 70 -2.95 13.38 -14.11
N LEU A 71 -2.66 12.31 -13.37
CA LEU A 71 -2.30 11.02 -13.95
C LEU A 71 -3.44 10.41 -14.77
N VAL A 72 -4.69 10.54 -14.31
CA VAL A 72 -5.88 10.11 -15.08
C VAL A 72 -5.99 10.92 -16.37
N GLU A 73 -5.82 12.25 -16.31
CA GLU A 73 -5.84 13.13 -17.48
C GLU A 73 -4.75 12.78 -18.50
N ALA A 74 -3.60 12.33 -18.01
CA ALA A 74 -2.49 11.82 -18.83
C ALA A 74 -2.73 10.41 -19.40
N GLY A 75 -3.88 9.78 -19.09
CA GLY A 75 -4.28 8.46 -19.63
C GLY A 75 -3.81 7.25 -18.82
N TYR A 76 -3.24 7.45 -17.65
CA TYR A 76 -2.87 6.34 -16.76
C TYR A 76 -4.08 5.76 -16.04
N LYS A 77 -4.05 4.46 -15.78
CA LYS A 77 -5.05 3.76 -14.97
C LYS A 77 -4.69 3.86 -13.50
N VAL A 78 -5.52 4.54 -12.73
CA VAL A 78 -5.29 4.87 -11.33
C VAL A 78 -6.33 4.23 -10.44
N GLY A 79 -5.91 3.71 -9.28
CA GLY A 79 -6.78 3.20 -8.23
C GLY A 79 -6.43 3.75 -6.86
N ILE A 80 -7.40 3.70 -5.95
CA ILE A 80 -7.23 3.99 -4.52
C ILE A 80 -7.59 2.73 -3.72
N ILE A 81 -6.81 2.43 -2.70
CA ILE A 81 -7.11 1.42 -1.70
C ILE A 81 -7.18 2.11 -0.34
N ASP A 82 -8.35 2.06 0.29
CA ASP A 82 -8.54 2.47 1.68
C ASP A 82 -8.34 1.24 2.58
N LEU A 83 -7.47 1.36 3.59
CA LEU A 83 -7.22 0.25 4.51
C LEU A 83 -8.40 0.03 5.45
N THR A 84 -9.02 1.11 5.91
CA THR A 84 -10.20 1.09 6.79
C THR A 84 -11.33 1.94 6.21
N ASP A 85 -12.53 1.79 6.74
CA ASP A 85 -13.69 2.63 6.39
C ASP A 85 -13.66 4.03 7.06
N GLY A 86 -12.71 4.27 7.96
CA GLY A 86 -12.57 5.52 8.70
C GLY A 86 -13.61 5.71 9.82
N GLU A 87 -14.50 4.75 10.06
CA GLU A 87 -15.61 4.90 11.01
C GLU A 87 -15.34 4.23 12.38
N PRO A 88 -16.00 4.69 13.46
CA PRO A 88 -17.01 5.76 13.53
C PRO A 88 -16.39 7.16 13.57
N THR A 89 -17.07 8.14 12.96
CA THR A 89 -16.74 9.56 13.06
C THR A 89 -17.94 10.38 13.55
N PRO A 90 -17.74 11.56 14.19
CA PRO A 90 -18.81 12.26 14.92
C PRO A 90 -20.02 12.66 14.09
N LEU A 91 -19.84 12.98 12.81
CA LEU A 91 -20.91 13.48 11.94
C LEU A 91 -21.39 12.43 10.94
N SER A 92 -20.78 11.26 10.90
CA SER A 92 -21.19 10.19 10.01
C SER A 92 -22.24 9.30 10.68
N PRO A 93 -23.34 8.99 9.99
CA PRO A 93 -24.31 8.02 10.48
C PRO A 93 -23.80 6.57 10.39
N GLY A 94 -22.69 6.32 9.69
CA GLY A 94 -22.08 5.00 9.60
C GLY A 94 -21.30 4.75 8.31
N PRO A 95 -20.70 3.54 8.18
CA PRO A 95 -19.80 3.18 7.09
C PRO A 95 -20.40 3.35 5.68
N ASP A 96 -21.68 3.06 5.50
CA ASP A 96 -22.33 3.14 4.19
C ASP A 96 -22.29 4.56 3.62
N VAL A 97 -22.52 5.57 4.48
CA VAL A 97 -22.45 6.98 4.06
C VAL A 97 -21.02 7.35 3.74
N ARG A 98 -20.05 6.95 4.59
CA ARG A 98 -18.64 7.21 4.35
C ARG A 98 -18.16 6.61 3.03
N MET A 99 -18.58 5.39 2.73
CA MET A 99 -18.23 4.72 1.48
C MET A 99 -18.91 5.34 0.25
N ALA A 100 -20.12 5.87 0.39
CA ALA A 100 -20.78 6.63 -0.66
C ALA A 100 -20.02 7.95 -0.96
N GLU A 101 -19.56 8.65 0.08
CA GLU A 101 -18.71 9.84 -0.06
C GLU A 101 -17.38 9.51 -0.74
N ALA A 102 -16.73 8.41 -0.33
CA ALA A 102 -15.49 7.93 -0.93
C ALA A 102 -15.66 7.58 -2.42
N LYS A 103 -16.77 6.93 -2.77
CA LYS A 103 -17.10 6.64 -4.17
C LYS A 103 -17.26 7.93 -4.98
N ALA A 104 -18.02 8.89 -4.49
CA ALA A 104 -18.23 10.17 -5.16
C ALA A 104 -16.91 10.94 -5.32
N ALA A 105 -16.03 10.91 -4.30
CA ALA A 105 -14.69 11.49 -4.39
C ALA A 105 -13.84 10.83 -5.48
N GLY A 106 -13.86 9.51 -5.56
CA GLY A 106 -13.19 8.77 -6.62
C GLY A 106 -13.69 9.11 -8.03
N GLU A 107 -15.00 9.27 -8.19
CA GLU A 107 -15.62 9.71 -9.44
C GLU A 107 -15.20 11.15 -9.80
N ALA A 108 -15.11 12.05 -8.84
CA ALA A 108 -14.64 13.43 -9.06
C ALA A 108 -13.18 13.49 -9.52
N LEU A 109 -12.31 12.59 -9.03
CA LEU A 109 -10.93 12.44 -9.51
C LEU A 109 -10.84 11.69 -10.85
N GLY A 110 -11.87 10.94 -11.22
CA GLY A 110 -11.87 10.10 -12.43
C GLY A 110 -11.10 8.80 -12.27
N ILE A 111 -10.85 8.33 -11.04
CA ILE A 111 -10.10 7.09 -10.81
C ILE A 111 -10.86 5.85 -11.30
N HIS A 112 -10.14 4.80 -11.63
CA HIS A 112 -10.67 3.60 -12.28
C HIS A 112 -11.10 2.51 -11.29
N LEU A 113 -10.54 2.52 -10.08
CA LEU A 113 -10.82 1.55 -9.03
C LEU A 113 -10.71 2.20 -7.67
N ARG A 114 -11.69 1.92 -6.79
CA ARG A 114 -11.56 2.15 -5.35
C ARG A 114 -11.91 0.88 -4.59
N THR A 115 -11.04 0.45 -3.69
CA THR A 115 -11.20 -0.79 -2.92
C THR A 115 -11.01 -0.49 -1.44
N LEU A 116 -11.90 -1.06 -0.62
CA LEU A 116 -11.78 -1.04 0.85
C LEU A 116 -11.26 -2.39 1.33
N LEU A 117 -10.21 -2.39 2.18
CA LEU A 117 -9.67 -3.63 2.74
C LEU A 117 -10.38 -4.10 4.01
N HIS A 118 -11.31 -3.33 4.57
CA HIS A 118 -12.03 -3.68 5.80
C HIS A 118 -11.09 -4.06 6.96
N LEU A 119 -9.99 -3.34 7.12
CA LEU A 119 -9.19 -3.40 8.34
C LEU A 119 -9.84 -2.52 9.41
N SER A 120 -9.53 -2.79 10.68
CA SER A 120 -10.21 -2.11 11.79
C SER A 120 -9.71 -0.67 11.96
N ASN A 121 -10.59 0.32 11.77
CA ASN A 121 -10.30 1.73 12.05
C ASN A 121 -9.98 1.96 13.53
N ARG A 122 -9.05 2.87 13.83
CA ARG A 122 -8.52 3.19 15.17
C ARG A 122 -7.85 2.01 15.90
N ARG A 123 -7.75 0.88 15.23
CA ARG A 123 -7.06 -0.33 15.68
C ARG A 123 -6.22 -0.91 14.56
N LEU A 124 -5.94 -0.07 13.55
CA LEU A 124 -5.07 -0.47 12.47
C LEU A 124 -3.69 -0.81 13.05
N PHE A 125 -3.22 -2.00 12.73
CA PHE A 125 -1.96 -2.49 13.22
C PHE A 125 -1.20 -3.18 12.08
N ASP A 126 0.10 -2.95 12.01
CA ASP A 126 0.99 -3.56 11.04
C ASP A 126 1.16 -5.05 11.36
N SER A 127 0.18 -5.87 10.98
CA SER A 127 0.18 -7.31 11.14
C SER A 127 0.51 -8.04 9.84
N PHE A 128 0.89 -9.31 9.97
CA PHE A 128 1.13 -10.17 8.80
C PHE A 128 -0.09 -10.23 7.87
N GLU A 129 -1.28 -10.40 8.43
CA GLU A 129 -2.54 -10.51 7.70
C GLU A 129 -2.87 -9.23 6.94
N ALA A 130 -2.66 -8.06 7.56
CA ALA A 130 -2.87 -6.76 6.92
C ALA A 130 -1.92 -6.58 5.72
N ARG A 131 -0.64 -6.93 5.89
CA ARG A 131 0.38 -6.88 4.83
C ARG A 131 0.03 -7.79 3.65
N VAL A 132 -0.37 -9.04 3.96
CA VAL A 132 -0.76 -10.03 2.94
C VAL A 132 -2.00 -9.54 2.20
N LYS A 133 -3.03 -9.07 2.91
CA LYS A 133 -4.27 -8.60 2.32
C LYS A 133 -4.04 -7.48 1.32
N LEU A 134 -3.20 -6.50 1.65
CA LEU A 134 -2.82 -5.44 0.72
C LEU A 134 -1.95 -5.95 -0.43
N ALA A 135 -1.00 -6.85 -0.17
CA ALA A 135 -0.16 -7.43 -1.19
C ALA A 135 -0.95 -8.25 -2.23
N VAL A 136 -2.04 -8.91 -1.81
CA VAL A 136 -2.97 -9.60 -2.72
C VAL A 136 -3.60 -8.62 -3.70
N GLU A 137 -4.04 -7.44 -3.25
CA GLU A 137 -4.58 -6.41 -4.15
C GLU A 137 -3.51 -5.91 -5.14
N PHE A 138 -2.27 -5.71 -4.68
CA PHE A 138 -1.17 -5.35 -5.57
C PHE A 138 -0.88 -6.43 -6.62
N ARG A 139 -0.98 -7.70 -6.27
CA ARG A 139 -0.83 -8.81 -7.22
C ARG A 139 -1.97 -8.85 -8.24
N LYS A 140 -3.21 -8.61 -7.80
CA LYS A 140 -4.41 -8.57 -8.66
C LYS A 140 -4.30 -7.46 -9.71
N HIS A 141 -3.98 -6.25 -9.28
CA HIS A 141 -4.03 -5.05 -10.10
C HIS A 141 -2.69 -4.65 -10.74
N LYS A 142 -1.59 -5.28 -10.33
CA LYS A 142 -0.25 -5.16 -10.93
C LYS A 142 0.26 -3.72 -11.12
N PRO A 143 0.19 -2.84 -10.12
CA PRO A 143 0.61 -1.45 -10.28
C PRO A 143 2.11 -1.35 -10.57
N LYS A 144 2.49 -0.38 -11.41
CA LYS A 144 3.89 -0.01 -11.64
C LYS A 144 4.42 0.90 -10.52
N LEU A 145 3.52 1.75 -9.99
CA LEU A 145 3.78 2.71 -8.92
C LEU A 145 2.77 2.53 -7.78
N VAL A 146 3.27 2.51 -6.56
CA VAL A 146 2.45 2.64 -5.34
C VAL A 146 2.77 3.96 -4.66
N ILE A 147 1.75 4.70 -4.25
CA ILE A 147 1.87 5.94 -3.48
C ILE A 147 1.21 5.70 -2.12
N GLY A 148 1.92 5.86 -1.03
CA GLY A 148 1.42 5.62 0.31
C GLY A 148 1.75 6.74 1.28
N LEU A 149 1.29 6.63 2.52
CA LEU A 149 1.69 7.52 3.61
C LEU A 149 3.20 7.44 3.84
N GLY A 150 3.83 8.57 4.13
CA GLY A 150 5.29 8.67 4.27
C GLY A 150 5.80 8.72 5.70
N ASP A 151 4.97 9.12 6.67
CA ASP A 151 5.37 9.23 8.07
C ASP A 151 4.15 9.37 8.97
N ARG A 152 4.43 9.59 10.26
CA ARG A 152 3.43 9.97 11.27
C ARG A 152 2.82 11.32 10.93
N THR A 153 1.53 11.45 11.20
CA THR A 153 0.87 12.74 11.17
C THR A 153 0.68 13.20 12.62
N PRO A 154 1.52 14.14 13.11
CA PRO A 154 1.45 14.58 14.49
C PRO A 154 0.06 15.08 14.87
N MET A 155 -0.45 14.63 16.04
CA MET A 155 -1.78 14.97 16.57
C MET A 155 -2.96 14.51 15.73
N ALA A 156 -2.73 13.64 14.73
CA ALA A 156 -3.76 12.98 13.95
C ALA A 156 -3.84 11.47 14.29
N SER A 157 -4.54 10.70 13.44
CA SER A 157 -4.74 9.28 13.68
C SER A 157 -3.41 8.51 13.72
N PRO A 158 -3.20 7.64 14.72
CA PRO A 158 -2.05 6.75 14.74
C PRO A 158 -2.08 5.72 13.60
N ASP A 159 -3.26 5.49 13.00
CA ASP A 159 -3.45 4.58 11.89
C ASP A 159 -2.62 5.00 10.66
N HIS A 160 -2.31 6.28 10.49
CA HIS A 160 -1.47 6.77 9.38
C HIS A 160 -0.08 6.12 9.38
N TYR A 161 0.54 6.01 10.55
CA TYR A 161 1.85 5.36 10.66
C TYR A 161 1.77 3.85 10.44
N GLN A 162 0.71 3.22 10.91
CA GLN A 162 0.46 1.79 10.66
C GLN A 162 0.22 1.53 9.16
N ALA A 163 -0.53 2.41 8.49
CA ALA A 163 -0.76 2.32 7.05
C ALA A 163 0.53 2.44 6.24
N MET A 164 1.44 3.33 6.64
CA MET A 164 2.78 3.41 6.04
C MET A 164 3.51 2.07 6.14
N GLN A 165 3.60 1.49 7.35
CA GLN A 165 4.31 0.24 7.59
C GLN A 165 3.68 -0.94 6.84
N ILE A 166 2.35 -1.04 6.83
CA ILE A 166 1.61 -2.05 6.06
C ILE A 166 1.92 -1.92 4.57
N THR A 167 1.89 -0.69 4.03
CA THR A 167 2.12 -0.44 2.61
C THR A 167 3.55 -0.79 2.21
N ASP A 168 4.55 -0.39 2.97
CA ASP A 168 5.96 -0.73 2.73
C ASP A 168 6.17 -2.24 2.70
N ALA A 169 5.62 -2.92 3.69
CA ALA A 169 5.73 -4.38 3.76
C ALA A 169 4.97 -5.06 2.61
N ALA A 170 3.77 -4.59 2.24
CA ALA A 170 2.97 -5.15 1.18
C ALA A 170 3.64 -5.00 -0.20
N VAL A 171 4.33 -3.89 -0.46
CA VAL A 171 5.17 -3.71 -1.67
C VAL A 171 6.27 -4.77 -1.74
N PHE A 172 6.89 -5.10 -0.62
CA PHE A 172 7.85 -6.20 -0.58
C PHE A 172 7.16 -7.57 -0.74
N TYR A 173 6.02 -7.78 -0.07
CA TYR A 173 5.31 -9.07 -0.05
C TYR A 173 4.70 -9.42 -1.41
N SER A 174 4.31 -8.45 -2.20
CA SER A 174 3.71 -8.67 -3.53
C SER A 174 4.61 -9.47 -4.47
N ARG A 175 5.94 -9.43 -4.29
CA ARG A 175 6.92 -10.16 -5.13
C ARG A 175 7.35 -11.51 -4.59
N LEU A 176 6.92 -11.90 -3.36
CA LEU A 176 7.35 -13.16 -2.76
C LEU A 176 6.84 -14.35 -3.54
N THR A 177 7.67 -15.37 -3.68
CA THR A 177 7.35 -16.67 -4.28
C THR A 177 7.30 -17.76 -3.21
N LYS A 178 6.71 -18.90 -3.53
CA LYS A 178 6.62 -20.09 -2.66
C LYS A 178 5.70 -19.93 -1.43
N TRP A 179 4.85 -18.90 -1.42
CA TRP A 179 3.84 -18.64 -0.41
C TRP A 179 2.45 -18.47 -1.03
N ASP A 180 2.18 -19.22 -2.10
CA ASP A 180 0.99 -19.03 -2.91
C ASP A 180 -0.31 -19.13 -2.12
N ASP A 181 -0.37 -20.05 -1.13
CA ASP A 181 -1.53 -20.22 -0.25
C ASP A 181 -1.82 -18.94 0.59
N GLN A 182 -0.80 -18.15 0.91
CA GLN A 182 -0.97 -16.90 1.66
C GLN A 182 -1.51 -15.76 0.79
N PHE A 183 -1.38 -15.87 -0.52
CA PHE A 183 -1.71 -14.82 -1.48
C PHE A 183 -2.86 -15.22 -2.42
N ASP A 184 -3.80 -16.04 -1.95
CA ASP A 184 -4.96 -16.49 -2.72
C ASP A 184 -4.57 -17.08 -4.09
N HIS A 185 -3.39 -17.67 -4.20
CA HIS A 185 -2.78 -18.16 -5.45
C HIS A 185 -2.66 -17.11 -6.56
N VAL A 186 -2.76 -15.81 -6.22
CA VAL A 186 -2.53 -14.74 -7.19
C VAL A 186 -1.03 -14.65 -7.50
N PRO A 187 -0.62 -14.70 -8.79
CA PRO A 187 0.78 -14.70 -9.16
C PRO A 187 1.56 -13.50 -8.61
N PRO A 188 2.84 -13.68 -8.23
CA PRO A 188 3.68 -12.60 -7.73
C PRO A 188 3.77 -11.43 -8.71
N HIS A 189 3.87 -10.22 -8.16
CA HIS A 189 4.05 -8.99 -8.92
C HIS A 189 5.16 -8.13 -8.30
N ILE A 190 6.01 -7.55 -9.17
CA ILE A 190 7.08 -6.63 -8.75
C ILE A 190 6.64 -5.21 -9.04
N ILE A 191 6.48 -4.42 -7.98
CA ILE A 191 6.20 -2.99 -8.07
C ILE A 191 7.49 -2.25 -8.40
N GLY A 192 7.46 -1.46 -9.48
CA GLY A 192 8.65 -0.78 -9.98
C GLY A 192 9.13 0.38 -9.12
N ARG A 193 8.21 1.13 -8.54
CA ARG A 193 8.48 2.30 -7.69
C ARG A 193 7.45 2.43 -6.58
N GLN A 194 7.91 3.04 -5.48
CA GLN A 194 7.07 3.50 -4.39
C GLN A 194 7.40 4.95 -4.10
N LEU A 195 6.38 5.76 -3.86
CA LEU A 195 6.50 7.15 -3.43
C LEU A 195 5.63 7.35 -2.18
N TYR A 196 5.92 8.41 -1.44
CA TYR A 196 5.18 8.78 -0.25
C TYR A 196 4.52 10.12 -0.39
N PHE A 197 3.29 10.23 0.08
CA PHE A 197 2.65 11.51 0.36
C PHE A 197 2.72 11.82 1.86
N MET A 198 2.64 13.09 2.22
CA MET A 198 2.64 13.56 3.61
C MET A 198 1.29 14.22 3.90
N LEU A 199 0.64 13.77 4.98
CA LEU A 199 -0.50 14.48 5.54
C LEU A 199 -0.05 15.54 6.53
N GLY A 200 -0.73 16.69 6.54
CA GLY A 200 -0.41 17.81 7.42
C GLY A 200 0.49 18.85 6.75
N ASN A 201 1.66 19.14 7.33
CA ASN A 201 2.58 20.10 6.74
C ASN A 201 3.70 19.39 5.96
N PRO A 202 3.59 19.30 4.63
CA PRO A 202 4.60 18.62 3.82
C PRO A 202 5.97 19.32 3.88
N LEU A 203 5.99 20.62 4.16
CA LEU A 203 7.25 21.39 4.25
C LEU A 203 8.04 21.11 5.54
N ALA A 204 7.40 20.52 6.55
CA ALA A 204 8.06 20.14 7.80
C ALA A 204 8.66 18.72 7.75
N SER A 205 8.54 18.02 6.64
CA SER A 205 9.05 16.67 6.48
C SER A 205 10.57 16.65 6.47
N ALA A 206 11.15 15.64 7.11
CA ALA A 206 12.59 15.42 7.10
C ALA A 206 13.08 15.16 5.66
N PRO A 207 14.30 15.59 5.31
CA PRO A 207 14.88 15.26 4.00
C PRO A 207 14.93 13.75 3.79
N SER A 208 14.38 13.28 2.65
CA SER A 208 14.50 11.88 2.24
C SER A 208 15.75 11.70 1.36
N PRO A 209 16.48 10.60 1.50
CA PRO A 209 17.64 10.30 0.63
C PRO A 209 17.29 10.28 -0.86
N GLY A 210 16.04 9.96 -1.20
CA GLY A 210 15.56 9.90 -2.58
C GLY A 210 15.09 11.25 -3.14
N GLY A 211 14.94 12.25 -2.28
CA GLY A 211 14.51 13.59 -2.67
C GLY A 211 13.00 13.77 -2.78
N GLN A 212 12.63 14.96 -3.20
CA GLN A 212 11.25 15.41 -3.39
C GLN A 212 10.93 15.42 -4.88
N ILE A 213 9.72 15.04 -5.21
CA ILE A 213 9.15 15.14 -6.55
C ILE A 213 7.96 16.09 -6.44
N ILE A 214 8.06 17.20 -7.15
CA ILE A 214 6.97 18.18 -7.23
C ILE A 214 6.15 17.86 -8.47
N VAL A 215 4.87 17.62 -8.29
CA VAL A 215 3.94 17.29 -9.37
C VAL A 215 3.08 18.51 -9.64
N ASP A 216 3.11 19.00 -10.87
CA ASP A 216 2.20 20.07 -11.33
C ASP A 216 0.76 19.54 -11.37
N ILE A 217 -0.10 20.15 -10.55
CA ILE A 217 -1.53 19.84 -10.49
C ILE A 217 -2.40 21.02 -10.92
N SER A 218 -1.83 21.98 -11.63
CA SER A 218 -2.53 23.22 -12.01
C SER A 218 -3.85 22.97 -12.73
N SER A 219 -3.91 21.97 -13.61
CA SER A 219 -5.14 21.57 -14.32
C SER A 219 -6.10 20.75 -13.43
N ALA A 220 -5.59 20.07 -12.43
CA ALA A 220 -6.32 19.10 -11.61
C ALA A 220 -6.75 19.64 -10.23
N LEU A 221 -6.30 20.83 -9.82
CA LEU A 221 -6.60 21.41 -8.52
C LEU A 221 -8.11 21.48 -8.23
N SER A 222 -8.90 21.91 -9.21
CA SER A 222 -10.35 21.96 -9.06
C SER A 222 -11.00 20.60 -8.81
N LYS A 223 -10.49 19.54 -9.46
CA LYS A 223 -10.95 18.16 -9.25
C LYS A 223 -10.58 17.66 -7.85
N LYS A 224 -9.36 17.95 -7.38
CA LYS A 224 -8.93 17.65 -6.02
C LYS A 224 -9.87 18.26 -4.99
N LEU A 225 -10.12 19.57 -5.09
CA LEU A 225 -11.01 20.27 -4.15
C LEU A 225 -12.46 19.74 -4.22
N ALA A 226 -12.94 19.41 -5.43
CA ALA A 226 -14.25 18.81 -5.61
C ALA A 226 -14.33 17.42 -4.94
N ALA A 227 -13.29 16.60 -5.06
CA ALA A 227 -13.21 15.29 -4.42
C ALA A 227 -13.24 15.39 -2.90
N ILE A 228 -12.46 16.30 -2.31
CA ILE A 228 -12.46 16.51 -0.85
C ILE A 228 -13.85 16.97 -0.39
N ARG A 229 -14.55 17.82 -1.15
CA ARG A 229 -15.91 18.29 -0.84
C ARG A 229 -16.97 17.18 -0.87
N CYS A 230 -16.68 16.02 -1.44
CA CYS A 230 -17.60 14.86 -1.37
C CYS A 230 -17.74 14.32 0.04
N TYR A 231 -16.74 14.50 0.92
CA TYR A 231 -16.75 14.03 2.30
C TYR A 231 -17.47 14.98 3.24
N LYS A 232 -18.78 15.13 3.08
CA LYS A 232 -19.60 16.08 3.86
C LYS A 232 -19.65 15.74 5.35
N THR A 233 -19.54 14.45 5.71
CA THR A 233 -19.49 14.00 7.10
C THR A 233 -18.15 14.29 7.78
N GLN A 234 -17.10 14.54 7.02
CA GLN A 234 -15.76 14.88 7.54
C GLN A 234 -15.50 16.40 7.46
N PHE A 235 -15.95 17.01 6.38
CA PHE A 235 -15.73 18.40 6.05
C PHE A 235 -17.07 19.08 5.75
N PRO A 236 -17.90 19.29 6.78
CA PRO A 236 -19.16 20.03 6.62
C PRO A 236 -18.89 21.49 6.24
N ALA A 237 -19.93 22.21 5.83
CA ALA A 237 -19.81 23.58 5.32
C ALA A 237 -19.10 24.56 6.29
N GLU A 238 -19.20 24.30 7.60
CA GLU A 238 -18.55 25.09 8.64
C GLU A 238 -17.01 24.94 8.65
N LYS A 239 -16.49 23.95 7.94
CA LYS A 239 -15.05 23.70 7.79
C LYS A 239 -14.47 24.26 6.46
N GLU A 240 -15.09 25.30 5.88
CA GLU A 240 -14.61 25.91 4.62
C GLU A 240 -13.11 26.30 4.69
N SER A 241 -12.63 26.72 5.85
CA SER A 241 -11.22 27.02 6.08
C SER A 241 -10.25 25.85 5.83
N LEU A 242 -10.75 24.59 5.79
CA LEU A 242 -9.92 23.47 5.39
C LEU A 242 -9.60 23.54 3.89
N PHE A 243 -10.62 23.80 3.07
CA PHE A 243 -10.44 23.88 1.61
C PHE A 243 -9.54 25.04 1.22
N GLU A 244 -9.71 26.19 1.90
CA GLU A 244 -8.82 27.35 1.73
C GLU A 244 -7.37 27.00 2.08
N ARG A 245 -7.13 26.25 3.15
CA ARG A 245 -5.79 25.83 3.54
C ARG A 245 -5.18 24.84 2.54
N VAL A 246 -5.95 23.88 2.03
CA VAL A 246 -5.48 22.94 1.01
C VAL A 246 -5.13 23.68 -0.27
N ASP A 247 -6.02 24.55 -0.77
CA ASP A 247 -5.77 25.36 -1.96
C ASP A 247 -4.53 26.26 -1.79
N ALA A 248 -4.41 26.93 -0.65
CA ALA A 248 -3.26 27.79 -0.35
C ALA A 248 -1.95 27.03 -0.28
N ALA A 249 -1.94 25.84 0.33
CA ALA A 249 -0.74 25.00 0.43
C ALA A 249 -0.29 24.52 -0.95
N ASP A 250 -1.22 24.03 -1.77
CA ASP A 250 -0.91 23.54 -3.13
C ASP A 250 -0.42 24.70 -4.03
N ARG A 251 -1.02 25.89 -3.93
CA ARG A 251 -0.55 27.08 -4.67
C ARG A 251 0.79 27.61 -4.16
N TYR A 252 1.02 27.57 -2.85
CA TYR A 252 2.32 27.96 -2.28
C TYR A 252 3.44 27.06 -2.81
N LEU A 253 3.20 25.76 -2.82
CA LEU A 253 4.15 24.78 -3.35
C LEU A 253 4.34 24.95 -4.86
N GLY A 254 3.24 25.15 -5.60
CA GLY A 254 3.28 25.42 -7.04
C GLY A 254 4.09 26.64 -7.38
N ARG A 255 3.91 27.74 -6.63
CA ARG A 255 4.70 28.98 -6.82
C ARG A 255 6.19 28.73 -6.64
N SER A 256 6.60 27.91 -5.68
CA SER A 256 8.02 27.57 -5.47
C SER A 256 8.61 26.77 -6.62
N ALA A 257 7.78 26.05 -7.37
CA ALA A 257 8.16 25.24 -8.53
C ALA A 257 7.90 25.91 -9.89
N GLY A 258 7.36 27.16 -9.89
CA GLY A 258 7.08 27.90 -11.11
C GLY A 258 5.77 27.53 -11.82
N VAL A 259 4.84 26.85 -11.11
CA VAL A 259 3.52 26.46 -11.62
C VAL A 259 2.40 27.03 -10.74
N VAL A 260 1.13 26.91 -11.16
CA VAL A 260 -0.01 27.50 -10.44
C VAL A 260 -0.28 26.76 -9.13
N ALA A 261 -0.24 25.43 -9.15
CA ALA A 261 -0.44 24.58 -7.99
C ALA A 261 0.35 23.29 -8.15
N ALA A 262 0.85 22.75 -7.04
CA ALA A 262 1.62 21.51 -7.03
C ALA A 262 1.38 20.67 -5.77
N GLU A 263 1.64 19.39 -5.87
CA GLU A 263 1.75 18.46 -4.75
C GLU A 263 3.16 17.93 -4.64
N MET A 264 3.55 17.55 -3.42
CA MET A 264 4.88 16.98 -3.15
C MET A 264 4.77 15.51 -2.82
N LEU A 265 5.53 14.71 -3.55
CA LEU A 265 5.79 13.31 -3.24
C LEU A 265 7.25 13.13 -2.82
N ILE A 266 7.49 12.17 -1.94
CA ILE A 266 8.82 11.85 -1.44
C ILE A 266 9.23 10.50 -2.01
N SER A 267 10.42 10.43 -2.59
CA SER A 267 11.01 9.18 -3.05
C SER A 267 11.88 8.57 -1.95
N PRO A 268 11.69 7.29 -1.58
CA PRO A 268 12.59 6.60 -0.63
C PRO A 268 13.96 6.28 -1.22
N ARG A 269 14.10 6.39 -2.54
CA ARG A 269 15.35 6.11 -3.27
C ARG A 269 15.64 7.21 -4.28
N PRO A 270 16.90 7.51 -4.56
CA PRO A 270 17.27 8.44 -5.62
C PRO A 270 16.58 8.10 -6.95
N VAL A 271 16.08 9.12 -7.62
CA VAL A 271 15.55 8.99 -8.97
C VAL A 271 16.69 9.13 -9.96
N VAL A 272 16.86 8.15 -10.84
CA VAL A 272 17.92 8.15 -11.85
C VAL A 272 17.34 8.66 -13.16
N THR A 273 18.00 9.63 -13.75
CA THR A 273 17.74 10.05 -15.13
C THR A 273 18.90 9.58 -16.04
N HIS A 274 18.56 9.18 -17.25
CA HIS A 274 19.54 8.88 -18.31
C HIS A 274 19.76 10.06 -19.27
N ASP A 275 18.91 11.08 -19.16
CA ASP A 275 19.00 12.31 -19.94
C ASP A 275 18.60 13.49 -19.05
N LEU A 276 19.62 14.18 -18.51
CA LEU A 276 19.42 15.30 -17.59
C LEU A 276 18.62 16.44 -18.24
N MET A 277 18.92 16.74 -19.50
CA MET A 277 18.26 17.85 -20.18
C MET A 277 16.79 17.57 -20.40
N LYS A 278 16.46 16.37 -20.84
CA LYS A 278 15.07 15.92 -20.99
C LYS A 278 14.32 15.95 -19.67
N SER A 279 14.93 15.50 -18.59
CA SER A 279 14.30 15.48 -17.26
C SER A 279 14.10 16.87 -16.64
N LEU A 280 14.80 17.89 -17.13
CA LEU A 280 14.71 19.26 -16.61
C LEU A 280 13.84 20.18 -17.47
N PHE A 281 13.63 19.87 -18.76
CA PHE A 281 13.04 20.78 -19.73
C PHE A 281 11.89 20.19 -20.57
N GLU A 282 11.60 18.91 -20.45
CA GLU A 282 10.45 18.21 -21.02
C GLU A 282 9.51 17.65 -19.94
#